data_1e28df7df4af61c73f65ba04bb819e10
#
_entry.id   1e28df7df4af61c73f65ba04bb819e10
#
_cell.length_a   1.000
_cell.length_b   1.000
_cell.length_c   1.000
_cell.angle_alpha   90.00
_cell.angle_beta   90.00
_cell.angle_gamma   90.00
#
_symmetry.space_group_name_H-M   'P 1'
#
loop_
_entity.id
_entity.type
_entity.pdbx_description
1 polymer ?
#
loop_
_entity_poly.entity_id
_entity_poly.type
_entity_poly.pdbx_seq_one_letter_code
_entity_poly.pdbx_strand_id
1 'polypeptide(L)'
;LFEFVNEGKRGKGIDTLLDNIGRFAFWPELKAVLPPDADDKATVRAIVKDGLGYGQKPKGLVTFHAYPEGARKAVEEHLVEGAVYAAARGVARIHFTVSPEHIAGFETLLAEKVPVYEQRFGIRYDISFSVQKPSTDTIAVNPDNTPFRQDDGTLLFRPAGHGALVENLNEIDADLVFIKNIDNVTTDAQRGDTIRYKKVLAGILLDLQDRAFEYLKALEVGGAELEPIVEFIEQRLCVKLPADYDSALLRAVLDRPIRVCGMVRNEGEPGGGPFWASNADGTQSLQIAESSQIAPADQPLMKAATHFNPVDLVCGVRDSKGRKFCLLYTSPSPRDTR
;
A
#
# COMPACT_ATOMS: atom_id res chain seq x y z
N LEU A 1 0.16 14.12 -20.99
CA LEU A 1 -0.73 13.58 -22.03
C LEU A 1 -1.94 14.48 -22.27
N PHE A 2 -2.66 14.89 -21.21
CA PHE A 2 -3.84 15.76 -21.37
C PHE A 2 -3.50 17.12 -21.99
N GLU A 3 -2.41 17.76 -21.61
CA GLU A 3 -1.98 19.03 -22.22
C GLU A 3 -1.69 18.87 -23.70
N PHE A 4 -1.08 17.77 -24.11
CA PHE A 4 -0.86 17.48 -25.53
C PHE A 4 -2.17 17.32 -26.29
N VAL A 5 -3.13 16.59 -25.75
CA VAL A 5 -4.45 16.37 -26.38
C VAL A 5 -5.26 17.67 -26.45
N ASN A 6 -5.29 18.45 -25.37
CA ASN A 6 -6.13 19.65 -25.29
C ASN A 6 -5.47 20.89 -25.94
N GLU A 7 -4.18 21.11 -25.71
CA GLU A 7 -3.47 22.34 -26.02
C GLU A 7 -2.35 22.15 -27.05
N GLY A 8 -2.08 20.91 -27.49
CA GLY A 8 -0.98 20.60 -28.41
C GLY A 8 0.42 20.70 -27.80
N LYS A 9 0.54 20.91 -26.50
CA LYS A 9 1.84 21.01 -25.82
C LYS A 9 2.54 19.66 -25.76
N ARG A 10 3.61 19.51 -26.53
CA ARG A 10 4.42 18.29 -26.64
C ARG A 10 5.50 18.28 -25.54
N GLY A 11 5.24 17.63 -24.41
CA GLY A 11 6.21 17.46 -23.34
C GLY A 11 7.18 16.30 -23.61
N LYS A 12 8.32 16.27 -22.91
CA LYS A 12 9.42 15.29 -23.12
C LYS A 12 9.00 13.82 -23.18
N GLY A 13 7.95 13.41 -22.48
CA GLY A 13 7.50 12.02 -22.46
C GLY A 13 6.62 11.59 -23.64
N ILE A 14 6.12 12.54 -24.44
CA ILE A 14 5.20 12.23 -25.56
C ILE A 14 5.96 11.49 -26.67
N ASP A 15 7.10 12.00 -27.07
CA ASP A 15 7.91 11.37 -28.14
C ASP A 15 8.36 9.97 -27.72
N THR A 16 8.87 9.84 -26.50
CA THR A 16 9.28 8.54 -25.96
C THR A 16 8.11 7.53 -25.91
N LEU A 17 6.91 7.99 -25.54
CA LEU A 17 5.71 7.16 -25.55
C LEU A 17 5.38 6.69 -26.96
N LEU A 18 5.31 7.61 -27.91
CA LEU A 18 4.91 7.33 -29.30
C LEU A 18 5.93 6.45 -30.02
N ASP A 19 7.22 6.74 -29.87
CA ASP A 19 8.32 5.95 -30.46
C ASP A 19 8.34 4.50 -29.95
N ASN A 20 7.82 4.26 -28.75
CA ASN A 20 7.79 2.94 -28.11
C ASN A 20 6.39 2.37 -27.97
N ILE A 21 5.37 2.96 -28.59
CA ILE A 21 3.96 2.62 -28.34
C ILE A 21 3.66 1.13 -28.52
N GLY A 22 4.27 0.50 -29.52
CA GLY A 22 4.11 -0.93 -29.82
C GLY A 22 4.68 -1.88 -28.77
N ARG A 23 5.46 -1.39 -27.80
CA ARG A 23 6.05 -2.17 -26.72
C ARG A 23 5.19 -2.23 -25.46
N PHE A 24 4.18 -1.38 -25.37
CA PHE A 24 3.29 -1.35 -24.20
C PHE A 24 2.29 -2.52 -24.24
N ALA A 25 2.00 -3.06 -23.08
CA ALA A 25 1.06 -4.19 -22.92
C ALA A 25 -0.35 -3.89 -23.45
N PHE A 26 -0.76 -2.63 -23.43
CA PHE A 26 -2.05 -2.16 -23.94
C PHE A 26 -2.08 -1.93 -25.46
N TRP A 27 -0.95 -2.09 -26.16
CA TRP A 27 -0.89 -1.82 -27.60
C TRP A 27 -1.92 -2.59 -28.44
N PRO A 28 -2.14 -3.90 -28.22
CA PRO A 28 -3.17 -4.63 -28.98
C PRO A 28 -4.57 -4.05 -28.77
N GLU A 29 -4.92 -3.68 -27.54
CA GLU A 29 -6.21 -3.06 -27.21
C GLU A 29 -6.32 -1.67 -27.87
N LEU A 30 -5.26 -0.86 -27.83
CA LEU A 30 -5.22 0.46 -28.45
C LEU A 30 -5.36 0.34 -29.96
N LYS A 31 -4.60 -0.54 -30.60
CA LYS A 31 -4.63 -0.74 -32.07
C LYS A 31 -6.01 -1.14 -32.57
N ALA A 32 -6.77 -1.87 -31.77
CA ALA A 32 -8.13 -2.31 -32.13
C ALA A 32 -9.15 -1.15 -32.18
N VAL A 33 -8.88 -0.04 -31.51
CA VAL A 33 -9.77 1.13 -31.44
C VAL A 33 -9.26 2.34 -32.25
N LEU A 34 -8.01 2.29 -32.74
CA LEU A 34 -7.42 3.37 -33.53
C LEU A 34 -7.87 3.31 -34.99
N PRO A 35 -8.24 4.46 -35.60
CA PRO A 35 -8.36 4.56 -37.04
C PRO A 35 -7.02 4.22 -37.75
N PRO A 36 -7.05 3.69 -38.97
CA PRO A 36 -5.83 3.33 -39.71
C PRO A 36 -4.87 4.50 -39.98
N ASP A 37 -5.41 5.71 -40.01
CA ASP A 37 -4.72 6.96 -40.30
C ASP A 37 -4.57 7.87 -39.06
N ALA A 38 -4.66 7.28 -37.86
CA ALA A 38 -4.56 8.03 -36.62
C ALA A 38 -3.19 8.72 -36.50
N ASP A 39 -3.21 10.02 -36.32
CA ASP A 39 -2.03 10.81 -35.98
C ASP A 39 -1.63 10.66 -34.50
N ASP A 40 -0.52 11.26 -34.12
CA ASP A 40 -0.01 11.25 -32.74
C ASP A 40 -1.05 11.75 -31.74
N LYS A 41 -1.78 12.82 -32.09
CA LYS A 41 -2.78 13.41 -31.20
C LYS A 41 -4.00 12.51 -31.03
N ALA A 42 -4.48 11.89 -32.09
CA ALA A 42 -5.55 10.90 -32.06
C ALA A 42 -5.14 9.67 -31.24
N THR A 43 -3.90 9.21 -31.42
CA THR A 43 -3.34 8.08 -30.66
C THR A 43 -3.30 8.37 -29.15
N VAL A 44 -2.73 9.50 -28.74
CA VAL A 44 -2.69 9.89 -27.32
C VAL A 44 -4.10 10.12 -26.78
N ARG A 45 -5.00 10.72 -27.57
CA ARG A 45 -6.39 10.93 -27.19
C ARG A 45 -7.12 9.59 -26.96
N ALA A 46 -6.90 8.60 -27.81
CA ALA A 46 -7.45 7.26 -27.63
C ALA A 46 -6.94 6.58 -26.35
N ILE A 47 -5.68 6.80 -25.95
CA ILE A 47 -5.18 6.28 -24.67
C ILE A 47 -5.92 6.92 -23.49
N VAL A 48 -6.06 8.24 -23.45
CA VAL A 48 -6.50 8.95 -22.25
C VAL A 48 -8.01 9.19 -22.18
N LYS A 49 -8.73 9.27 -23.33
CA LYS A 49 -10.15 9.66 -23.38
C LYS A 49 -11.03 8.62 -24.07
N ASP A 50 -11.01 8.61 -25.40
CA ASP A 50 -12.11 8.07 -26.21
C ASP A 50 -11.95 6.59 -26.59
N GLY A 51 -10.80 5.99 -26.35
CA GLY A 51 -10.50 4.58 -26.64
C GLY A 51 -10.30 3.77 -25.36
N LEU A 52 -9.06 3.70 -24.85
CA LEU A 52 -8.75 3.00 -23.61
C LEU A 52 -9.28 3.74 -22.38
N GLY A 53 -9.43 5.06 -22.43
CA GLY A 53 -9.98 5.88 -21.35
C GLY A 53 -9.12 5.88 -20.06
N TYR A 54 -7.80 5.66 -20.17
CA TYR A 54 -6.91 5.50 -19.01
C TYR A 54 -6.79 6.75 -18.15
N GLY A 55 -7.15 7.92 -18.68
CA GLY A 55 -7.18 9.16 -17.90
C GLY A 55 -8.23 9.20 -16.79
N GLN A 56 -9.25 8.34 -16.87
CA GLN A 56 -10.33 8.24 -15.89
C GLN A 56 -10.40 6.86 -15.22
N LYS A 57 -9.59 5.90 -15.65
CA LYS A 57 -9.55 4.56 -15.05
C LYS A 57 -8.62 4.52 -13.85
N PRO A 58 -8.99 3.82 -12.78
CA PRO A 58 -8.07 3.55 -11.68
C PRO A 58 -6.96 2.62 -12.16
N LYS A 59 -5.77 2.71 -11.56
CA LYS A 59 -4.60 1.91 -11.94
C LYS A 59 -4.88 0.40 -11.99
N GLY A 60 -5.75 -0.10 -11.10
CA GLY A 60 -6.13 -1.51 -11.06
C GLY A 60 -6.77 -2.04 -12.34
N LEU A 61 -7.45 -1.16 -13.11
CA LEU A 61 -8.12 -1.50 -14.36
C LEU A 61 -7.29 -1.17 -15.61
N VAL A 62 -6.05 -0.71 -15.43
CA VAL A 62 -5.12 -0.44 -16.53
C VAL A 62 -4.34 -1.72 -16.87
N THR A 63 -4.10 -1.95 -18.17
CA THR A 63 -3.31 -3.07 -18.66
C THR A 63 -1.82 -2.83 -18.37
N PHE A 64 -1.22 -3.72 -17.58
CA PHE A 64 0.16 -3.57 -17.09
C PHE A 64 1.15 -4.48 -17.81
N HIS A 65 0.82 -5.76 -17.98
CA HIS A 65 1.77 -6.74 -18.51
C HIS A 65 1.18 -7.52 -19.66
N ALA A 66 2.04 -7.81 -20.65
CA ALA A 66 1.72 -8.66 -21.78
C ALA A 66 2.32 -10.08 -21.58
N TYR A 67 1.54 -11.09 -21.92
CA TYR A 67 1.89 -12.50 -21.88
C TYR A 67 1.52 -13.17 -23.21
N PRO A 68 2.05 -14.36 -23.52
CA PRO A 68 1.68 -15.09 -24.75
C PRO A 68 0.17 -15.35 -24.86
N GLU A 69 -0.49 -15.60 -23.72
CA GLU A 69 -1.92 -15.87 -23.62
C GLU A 69 -2.81 -14.62 -23.59
N GLY A 70 -2.23 -13.44 -23.55
CA GLY A 70 -2.94 -12.15 -23.50
C GLY A 70 -2.36 -11.17 -22.49
N ALA A 71 -2.92 -9.99 -22.41
CA ALA A 71 -2.49 -8.98 -21.47
C ALA A 71 -3.26 -9.06 -20.15
N ARG A 72 -2.63 -8.64 -19.05
CA ARG A 72 -3.23 -8.58 -17.72
C ARG A 72 -3.29 -7.16 -17.19
N LYS A 73 -4.39 -6.85 -16.52
CA LYS A 73 -4.56 -5.62 -15.75
C LYS A 73 -3.89 -5.75 -14.39
N ALA A 74 -3.60 -4.62 -13.74
CA ALA A 74 -2.93 -4.65 -12.44
C ALA A 74 -3.68 -5.48 -11.39
N VAL A 75 -5.02 -5.41 -11.35
CA VAL A 75 -5.83 -6.23 -10.42
C VAL A 75 -5.67 -7.73 -10.66
N GLU A 76 -5.49 -8.17 -11.91
CA GLU A 76 -5.27 -9.59 -12.23
C GLU A 76 -3.93 -10.10 -11.68
N GLU A 77 -2.89 -9.26 -11.68
CA GLU A 77 -1.61 -9.60 -11.05
C GLU A 77 -1.75 -9.78 -9.53
N HIS A 78 -2.64 -9.01 -8.88
CA HIS A 78 -2.97 -9.23 -7.46
C HIS A 78 -3.74 -10.51 -7.22
N LEU A 79 -4.59 -10.98 -8.16
CA LEU A 79 -5.19 -12.31 -8.06
C LEU A 79 -4.11 -13.40 -8.07
N VAL A 80 -3.16 -13.31 -8.99
CA VAL A 80 -2.03 -14.25 -9.05
C VAL A 80 -1.21 -14.21 -7.77
N GLU A 81 -0.86 -13.02 -7.29
CA GLU A 81 -0.08 -12.85 -6.07
C GLU A 81 -0.82 -13.38 -4.83
N GLY A 82 -2.10 -13.06 -4.69
CA GLY A 82 -2.95 -13.57 -3.60
C GLY A 82 -2.97 -15.10 -3.54
N ALA A 83 -3.03 -15.76 -4.70
CA ALA A 83 -3.01 -17.23 -4.79
C ALA A 83 -1.69 -17.84 -4.30
N VAL A 84 -0.55 -17.21 -4.60
CA VAL A 84 0.77 -17.85 -4.43
C VAL A 84 1.44 -17.60 -3.09
N TYR A 85 1.08 -16.53 -2.36
CA TYR A 85 1.66 -16.27 -1.04
C TYR A 85 0.67 -15.91 0.08
N ALA A 86 -0.57 -15.51 -0.26
CA ALA A 86 -1.56 -15.08 0.74
C ALA A 86 -2.76 -16.03 0.89
N ALA A 87 -2.83 -17.08 0.09
CA ALA A 87 -3.89 -18.09 0.23
C ALA A 87 -3.70 -18.94 1.50
N ALA A 88 -4.77 -19.08 2.26
CA ALA A 88 -4.84 -19.93 3.44
C ALA A 88 -6.07 -20.85 3.35
N ARG A 89 -5.89 -22.12 3.68
CA ARG A 89 -6.96 -23.14 3.66
C ARG A 89 -7.74 -23.19 2.34
N GLY A 90 -7.02 -23.03 1.21
CA GLY A 90 -7.61 -23.05 -0.12
C GLY A 90 -8.37 -21.80 -0.52
N VAL A 91 -8.25 -20.70 0.23
CA VAL A 91 -8.91 -19.42 -0.07
C VAL A 91 -7.89 -18.29 -0.09
N ALA A 92 -7.85 -17.51 -1.18
CA ALA A 92 -7.15 -16.24 -1.25
C ALA A 92 -8.13 -15.11 -0.92
N ARG A 93 -7.89 -14.41 0.20
CA ARG A 93 -8.67 -13.23 0.58
C ARG A 93 -7.98 -11.99 0.12
N ILE A 94 -8.68 -11.17 -0.67
CA ILE A 94 -8.12 -9.93 -1.23
C ILE A 94 -9.10 -8.81 -0.95
N HIS A 95 -8.60 -7.72 -0.38
CA HIS A 95 -9.38 -6.53 -0.12
C HIS A 95 -8.84 -5.36 -0.93
N PHE A 96 -9.73 -4.68 -1.65
CA PHE A 96 -9.39 -3.48 -2.41
C PHE A 96 -10.07 -2.25 -1.81
N THR A 97 -9.31 -1.20 -1.54
CA THR A 97 -9.89 0.11 -1.25
C THR A 97 -9.91 0.91 -2.55
N VAL A 98 -11.09 1.28 -3.00
CA VAL A 98 -11.32 1.94 -4.29
C VAL A 98 -12.29 3.11 -4.14
N SER A 99 -12.26 4.06 -5.09
CA SER A 99 -13.26 5.11 -5.15
C SER A 99 -14.62 4.55 -5.60
N PRO A 100 -15.75 5.07 -5.09
CA PRO A 100 -17.08 4.53 -5.36
C PRO A 100 -17.40 4.37 -6.84
N GLU A 101 -17.01 5.34 -7.65
CA GLU A 101 -17.25 5.38 -9.10
C GLU A 101 -16.55 4.26 -9.88
N HIS A 102 -15.59 3.60 -9.25
CA HIS A 102 -14.80 2.55 -9.91
C HIS A 102 -15.19 1.13 -9.51
N ILE A 103 -15.98 0.95 -8.45
CA ILE A 103 -16.37 -0.38 -7.92
C ILE A 103 -16.97 -1.25 -9.03
N ALA A 104 -17.95 -0.74 -9.77
CA ALA A 104 -18.62 -1.49 -10.83
C ALA A 104 -17.65 -2.00 -11.92
N GLY A 105 -16.61 -1.21 -12.24
CA GLY A 105 -15.57 -1.63 -13.19
C GLY A 105 -14.71 -2.78 -12.67
N PHE A 106 -14.37 -2.76 -11.37
CA PHE A 106 -13.67 -3.88 -10.73
C PHE A 106 -14.56 -5.14 -10.68
N GLU A 107 -15.80 -5.01 -10.23
CA GLU A 107 -16.75 -6.13 -10.14
C GLU A 107 -16.95 -6.82 -11.49
N THR A 108 -17.14 -6.04 -12.56
CA THR A 108 -17.30 -6.57 -13.92
C THR A 108 -16.08 -7.39 -14.35
N LEU A 109 -14.87 -6.83 -14.17
CA LEU A 109 -13.63 -7.53 -14.53
C LEU A 109 -13.42 -8.78 -13.69
N LEU A 110 -13.64 -8.68 -12.38
CA LEU A 110 -13.45 -9.80 -11.46
C LEU A 110 -14.46 -10.93 -11.70
N ALA A 111 -15.71 -10.61 -12.03
CA ALA A 111 -16.70 -11.63 -12.40
C ALA A 111 -16.25 -12.47 -13.62
N GLU A 112 -15.53 -11.85 -14.56
CA GLU A 112 -14.95 -12.55 -15.72
C GLU A 112 -13.70 -13.34 -15.35
N LYS A 113 -12.80 -12.75 -14.57
CA LYS A 113 -11.43 -13.27 -14.36
C LYS A 113 -11.31 -14.25 -13.20
N VAL A 114 -12.04 -14.06 -12.11
CA VAL A 114 -11.93 -14.92 -10.91
C VAL A 114 -12.13 -16.40 -11.24
N PRO A 115 -13.14 -16.84 -12.00
CA PRO A 115 -13.29 -18.25 -12.32
C PRO A 115 -12.09 -18.85 -13.06
N VAL A 116 -11.45 -18.07 -13.92
CA VAL A 116 -10.25 -18.48 -14.67
C VAL A 116 -9.07 -18.71 -13.71
N TYR A 117 -8.85 -17.79 -12.76
CA TYR A 117 -7.76 -17.91 -11.78
C TYR A 117 -8.06 -18.97 -10.70
N GLU A 118 -9.32 -19.17 -10.31
CA GLU A 118 -9.73 -20.27 -9.42
C GLU A 118 -9.39 -21.63 -10.04
N GLN A 119 -9.73 -21.81 -11.31
CA GLN A 119 -9.37 -23.04 -12.06
C GLN A 119 -7.85 -23.19 -12.19
N ARG A 120 -7.13 -22.09 -12.50
CA ARG A 120 -5.66 -22.12 -12.70
C ARG A 120 -4.92 -22.52 -11.43
N PHE A 121 -5.34 -22.02 -10.26
CA PHE A 121 -4.62 -22.21 -8.99
C PHE A 121 -5.25 -23.27 -8.08
N GLY A 122 -6.43 -23.79 -8.39
CA GLY A 122 -7.13 -24.78 -7.56
C GLY A 122 -7.54 -24.22 -6.19
N ILE A 123 -7.84 -22.93 -6.10
CA ILE A 123 -8.26 -22.23 -4.88
C ILE A 123 -9.54 -21.44 -5.14
N ARG A 124 -10.14 -20.92 -4.08
CA ARG A 124 -11.24 -19.94 -4.16
C ARG A 124 -10.72 -18.54 -3.86
N TYR A 125 -11.35 -17.53 -4.44
CA TYR A 125 -11.13 -16.14 -4.07
C TYR A 125 -12.30 -15.61 -3.25
N ASP A 126 -11.96 -14.89 -2.18
CA ASP A 126 -12.88 -14.10 -1.37
C ASP A 126 -12.44 -12.64 -1.51
N ILE A 127 -13.15 -11.89 -2.34
CA ILE A 127 -12.79 -10.53 -2.72
C ILE A 127 -13.79 -9.55 -2.11
N SER A 128 -13.26 -8.54 -1.44
CA SER A 128 -14.06 -7.48 -0.82
C SER A 128 -13.56 -6.10 -1.20
N PHE A 129 -14.44 -5.12 -1.08
CA PHE A 129 -14.15 -3.73 -1.36
C PHE A 129 -14.48 -2.85 -0.17
N SER A 130 -13.73 -1.76 -0.02
CA SER A 130 -14.11 -0.64 0.82
C SER A 130 -13.86 0.68 0.11
N VAL A 131 -14.50 1.72 0.61
CA VAL A 131 -14.30 3.11 0.16
C VAL A 131 -13.62 3.86 1.29
N GLN A 132 -12.73 4.79 0.98
CA GLN A 132 -12.18 5.68 1.99
C GLN A 132 -13.33 6.38 2.73
N LYS A 133 -13.25 6.41 4.04
CA LYS A 133 -14.32 6.98 4.88
C LYS A 133 -14.42 8.49 4.65
N PRO A 134 -15.61 9.05 4.36
CA PRO A 134 -15.80 10.51 4.24
C PRO A 134 -15.38 11.28 5.51
N SER A 135 -15.44 10.65 6.69
CA SER A 135 -14.96 11.21 7.95
C SER A 135 -13.45 11.54 7.95
N THR A 136 -12.70 10.94 7.01
CA THR A 136 -11.26 11.17 6.84
C THR A 136 -10.93 12.21 5.79
N ASP A 137 -11.92 12.77 5.10
CA ASP A 137 -11.71 13.76 4.07
C ASP A 137 -11.11 15.04 4.65
N THR A 138 -10.27 15.69 3.88
CA THR A 138 -9.63 16.95 4.24
C THR A 138 -10.29 18.10 3.52
N ILE A 139 -10.39 19.23 4.22
CA ILE A 139 -10.89 20.47 3.62
C ILE A 139 -9.86 21.01 2.61
N ALA A 140 -10.32 21.36 1.41
CA ALA A 140 -9.50 22.07 0.45
C ALA A 140 -9.28 23.52 0.90
N VAL A 141 -8.07 24.03 0.72
CA VAL A 141 -7.70 25.39 1.07
C VAL A 141 -7.10 26.15 -0.09
N ASN A 142 -7.25 27.46 -0.07
CA ASN A 142 -6.56 28.38 -0.95
C ASN A 142 -5.07 28.51 -0.56
N PRO A 143 -4.21 29.14 -1.39
CA PRO A 143 -2.81 29.36 -1.05
C PRO A 143 -2.55 30.16 0.24
N ASP A 144 -3.54 30.93 0.69
CA ASP A 144 -3.52 31.71 1.95
C ASP A 144 -4.06 30.93 3.16
N ASN A 145 -4.31 29.62 3.03
CA ASN A 145 -4.91 28.74 4.03
C ASN A 145 -6.39 29.04 4.39
N THR A 146 -7.07 29.91 3.66
CA THR A 146 -8.52 30.06 3.82
C THR A 146 -9.25 28.86 3.20
N PRO A 147 -10.39 28.39 3.76
CA PRO A 147 -11.16 27.30 3.19
C PRO A 147 -11.61 27.60 1.75
N PHE A 148 -11.32 26.67 0.83
CA PHE A 148 -11.82 26.77 -0.53
C PHE A 148 -13.32 26.53 -0.57
N ARG A 149 -14.06 27.42 -1.24
CA ARG A 149 -15.50 27.28 -1.45
C ARG A 149 -15.81 27.11 -2.92
N GLN A 150 -16.77 26.24 -3.19
CA GLN A 150 -17.34 26.05 -4.52
C GLN A 150 -18.21 27.25 -4.92
N ASP A 151 -18.67 27.29 -6.15
CA ASP A 151 -19.50 28.41 -6.68
C ASP A 151 -20.81 28.59 -5.92
N ASP A 152 -21.34 27.51 -5.31
CA ASP A 152 -22.54 27.54 -4.45
C ASP A 152 -22.26 27.94 -3.00
N GLY A 153 -21.01 28.28 -2.68
CA GLY A 153 -20.56 28.67 -1.32
C GLY A 153 -20.27 27.49 -0.38
N THR A 154 -20.47 26.25 -0.78
CA THR A 154 -20.15 25.07 0.03
C THR A 154 -18.64 24.83 0.13
N LEU A 155 -18.21 24.19 1.22
CA LEU A 155 -16.81 23.78 1.39
C LEU A 155 -16.49 22.59 0.52
N LEU A 156 -15.32 22.61 -0.12
CA LEU A 156 -14.82 21.48 -0.87
C LEU A 156 -14.02 20.54 0.05
N PHE A 157 -14.47 19.30 0.17
CA PHE A 157 -13.74 18.23 0.84
C PHE A 157 -13.10 17.32 -0.21
N ARG A 158 -11.94 16.79 0.12
CA ARG A 158 -11.20 15.85 -0.75
C ARG A 158 -10.70 14.66 0.04
N PRO A 159 -10.65 13.48 -0.56
CA PRO A 159 -10.02 12.32 0.08
C PRO A 159 -8.64 12.65 0.62
N ALA A 160 -8.39 12.29 1.87
CA ALA A 160 -7.08 12.42 2.48
C ALA A 160 -6.07 11.42 1.87
N GLY A 161 -4.79 11.61 2.21
CA GLY A 161 -3.72 10.70 1.80
C GLY A 161 -3.84 9.29 2.39
N HIS A 162 -2.88 8.43 2.07
CA HIS A 162 -2.89 7.01 2.44
C HIS A 162 -3.05 6.72 3.95
N GLY A 163 -2.64 7.63 4.82
CA GLY A 163 -2.84 7.49 6.27
C GLY A 163 -4.30 7.34 6.69
N ALA A 164 -5.23 7.91 5.93
CA ALA A 164 -6.66 7.76 6.18
C ALA A 164 -7.15 6.31 6.01
N LEU A 165 -6.46 5.50 5.22
CA LEU A 165 -6.82 4.10 4.96
C LEU A 165 -6.59 3.19 6.18
N VAL A 166 -6.00 3.68 7.26
CA VAL A 166 -5.94 2.93 8.53
C VAL A 166 -7.33 2.59 9.05
N GLU A 167 -8.34 3.42 8.80
CA GLU A 167 -9.73 3.11 9.16
C GLU A 167 -10.26 1.90 8.38
N ASN A 168 -9.96 1.82 7.08
CA ASN A 168 -10.32 0.67 6.23
C ASN A 168 -9.58 -0.59 6.70
N LEU A 169 -8.27 -0.51 6.95
CA LEU A 169 -7.48 -1.62 7.47
C LEU A 169 -8.01 -2.11 8.83
N ASN A 170 -8.44 -1.19 9.68
CA ASN A 170 -9.02 -1.50 10.97
C ASN A 170 -10.33 -2.31 10.88
N GLU A 171 -11.01 -2.34 9.74
CA GLU A 171 -12.22 -3.14 9.53
C GLU A 171 -11.93 -4.56 9.00
N ILE A 172 -10.75 -4.81 8.46
CA ILE A 172 -10.38 -6.12 7.91
C ILE A 172 -10.25 -7.14 9.04
N ASP A 173 -10.98 -8.25 8.94
CA ASP A 173 -10.90 -9.38 9.84
C ASP A 173 -9.91 -10.43 9.33
N ALA A 174 -8.68 -10.36 9.83
CA ALA A 174 -7.58 -11.25 9.46
C ALA A 174 -6.59 -11.41 10.62
N ASP A 175 -5.76 -12.43 10.57
CA ASP A 175 -4.62 -12.62 11.49
C ASP A 175 -3.39 -11.86 10.97
N LEU A 176 -3.13 -12.00 9.66
CA LEU A 176 -2.06 -11.33 8.94
C LEU A 176 -2.63 -10.58 7.73
N VAL A 177 -2.12 -9.39 7.48
CA VAL A 177 -2.49 -8.58 6.31
C VAL A 177 -1.23 -8.18 5.54
N PHE A 178 -1.13 -8.64 4.29
CA PHE A 178 -0.15 -8.11 3.35
C PHE A 178 -0.68 -6.81 2.75
N ILE A 179 0.09 -5.75 2.82
CA ILE A 179 -0.29 -4.45 2.24
C ILE A 179 0.63 -4.13 1.07
N LYS A 180 0.03 -3.69 -0.02
CA LYS A 180 0.73 -3.41 -1.27
C LYS A 180 -0.02 -2.37 -2.09
N ASN A 181 0.69 -1.52 -2.80
CA ASN A 181 0.07 -0.63 -3.79
C ASN A 181 -0.41 -1.43 -5.00
N ILE A 182 -1.52 -0.99 -5.61
CA ILE A 182 -2.15 -1.66 -6.76
C ILE A 182 -1.23 -1.72 -7.99
N ASP A 183 -0.34 -0.76 -8.15
CA ASP A 183 0.61 -0.65 -9.26
C ASP A 183 1.99 -1.27 -8.98
N ASN A 184 2.21 -1.78 -7.77
CA ASN A 184 3.46 -2.45 -7.41
C ASN A 184 3.35 -3.95 -7.73
N VAL A 185 3.35 -4.30 -9.00
CA VAL A 185 3.23 -5.67 -9.50
C VAL A 185 4.32 -6.00 -10.50
N THR A 186 4.69 -7.27 -10.59
CA THR A 186 5.72 -7.78 -11.49
C THR A 186 5.19 -8.85 -12.42
N THR A 187 5.92 -9.08 -13.53
CA THR A 187 5.60 -10.16 -14.46
C THR A 187 5.80 -11.55 -13.84
N ASP A 188 5.17 -12.58 -14.42
CA ASP A 188 5.35 -13.98 -13.98
C ASP A 188 6.82 -14.40 -13.95
N ALA A 189 7.63 -13.91 -14.88
CA ALA A 189 9.07 -14.22 -14.97
C ALA A 189 9.87 -13.67 -13.77
N GLN A 190 9.46 -12.57 -13.20
CA GLN A 190 10.15 -11.91 -12.08
C GLN A 190 9.49 -12.19 -10.71
N ARG A 191 8.33 -12.85 -10.70
CA ARG A 191 7.52 -13.05 -9.48
C ARG A 191 8.18 -13.98 -8.44
N GLY A 192 9.14 -14.82 -8.85
CA GLY A 192 9.82 -15.74 -7.94
C GLY A 192 10.41 -15.05 -6.70
N ASP A 193 11.07 -13.92 -6.89
CA ASP A 193 11.64 -13.15 -5.78
C ASP A 193 10.54 -12.47 -4.95
N THR A 194 9.51 -11.92 -5.57
CA THR A 194 8.35 -11.35 -4.84
C THR A 194 7.75 -12.39 -3.89
N ILE A 195 7.49 -13.62 -4.37
CA ILE A 195 6.95 -14.71 -3.55
C ILE A 195 7.89 -15.04 -2.39
N ARG A 196 9.19 -15.18 -2.67
CA ARG A 196 10.21 -15.50 -1.68
C ARG A 196 10.22 -14.45 -0.56
N TYR A 197 10.37 -13.18 -0.91
CA TYR A 197 10.48 -12.11 0.07
C TYR A 197 9.18 -11.86 0.83
N LYS A 198 8.00 -12.00 0.19
CA LYS A 198 6.71 -11.95 0.90
C LYS A 198 6.62 -13.02 1.98
N LYS A 199 7.01 -14.26 1.66
CA LYS A 199 7.03 -15.35 2.65
C LYS A 199 8.06 -15.11 3.75
N VAL A 200 9.23 -14.55 3.43
CA VAL A 200 10.23 -14.17 4.44
C VAL A 200 9.70 -13.09 5.37
N LEU A 201 9.08 -12.03 4.85
CA LEU A 201 8.49 -10.97 5.68
C LEU A 201 7.42 -11.52 6.63
N ALA A 202 6.54 -12.40 6.12
CA ALA A 202 5.53 -13.06 6.95
C ALA A 202 6.14 -13.99 8.00
N GLY A 203 7.17 -14.76 7.64
CA GLY A 203 7.87 -15.64 8.58
C GLY A 203 8.55 -14.86 9.70
N ILE A 204 9.21 -13.74 9.38
CA ILE A 204 9.79 -12.82 10.38
C ILE A 204 8.70 -12.27 11.30
N LEU A 205 7.56 -11.84 10.74
CA LEU A 205 6.45 -11.32 11.54
C LEU A 205 5.92 -12.37 12.53
N LEU A 206 5.71 -13.61 12.07
CA LEU A 206 5.21 -14.69 12.93
C LEU A 206 6.20 -15.03 14.05
N ASP A 207 7.51 -15.14 13.74
CA ASP A 207 8.55 -15.35 14.75
C ASP A 207 8.57 -14.25 15.82
N LEU A 208 8.47 -12.99 15.39
CA LEU A 208 8.43 -11.85 16.30
C LEU A 208 7.15 -11.84 17.16
N GLN A 209 6.00 -12.17 16.56
CA GLN A 209 4.72 -12.20 17.24
C GLN A 209 4.66 -13.32 18.27
N ASP A 210 5.08 -14.53 17.91
CA ASP A 210 5.13 -15.67 18.82
C ASP A 210 6.02 -15.37 20.03
N ARG A 211 7.20 -14.81 19.79
CA ARG A 211 8.13 -14.43 20.86
C ARG A 211 7.57 -13.32 21.75
N ALA A 212 6.93 -12.31 21.17
CA ALA A 212 6.28 -11.23 21.93
C ALA A 212 5.18 -11.80 22.84
N PHE A 213 4.39 -12.76 22.34
CA PHE A 213 3.32 -13.39 23.12
C PHE A 213 3.85 -14.30 24.24
N GLU A 214 4.97 -15.01 24.02
CA GLU A 214 5.66 -15.74 25.08
C GLU A 214 6.11 -14.81 26.22
N TYR A 215 6.73 -13.67 25.87
CA TYR A 215 7.18 -12.70 26.87
C TYR A 215 6.02 -12.00 27.59
N LEU A 216 4.95 -11.67 26.88
CA LEU A 216 3.72 -11.16 27.52
C LEU A 216 3.19 -12.12 28.58
N LYS A 217 3.11 -13.41 28.23
CA LYS A 217 2.67 -14.45 29.17
C LYS A 217 3.62 -14.56 30.36
N ALA A 218 4.93 -14.51 30.15
CA ALA A 218 5.92 -14.57 31.23
C ALA A 218 5.77 -13.35 32.17
N LEU A 219 5.56 -12.17 31.65
CA LEU A 219 5.31 -10.96 32.45
C LEU A 219 3.96 -11.00 33.21
N GLU A 220 2.94 -11.68 32.67
CA GLU A 220 1.66 -11.87 33.36
C GLU A 220 1.77 -12.79 34.55
N VAL A 221 2.55 -13.87 34.45
CA VAL A 221 2.76 -14.84 35.55
C VAL A 221 3.62 -14.25 36.68
N GLY A 222 4.48 -13.30 36.35
CA GLY A 222 5.43 -12.67 37.27
C GLY A 222 6.73 -13.48 37.43
N GLY A 223 7.80 -12.80 37.90
CA GLY A 223 9.11 -13.40 38.10
C GLY A 223 9.92 -13.62 36.82
N ALA A 224 9.52 -13.02 35.69
CA ALA A 224 10.31 -13.06 34.46
C ALA A 224 11.60 -12.24 34.61
N GLU A 225 12.71 -12.76 34.06
CA GLU A 225 13.92 -11.99 33.86
C GLU A 225 13.66 -10.93 32.79
N LEU A 226 13.98 -9.66 33.09
CA LEU A 226 13.64 -8.54 32.20
C LEU A 226 14.68 -8.34 31.10
N GLU A 227 15.96 -8.69 31.33
CA GLU A 227 17.04 -8.49 30.35
C GLU A 227 16.75 -9.14 28.99
N PRO A 228 16.32 -10.42 28.88
CA PRO A 228 16.00 -11.03 27.59
C PRO A 228 14.82 -10.35 26.87
N ILE A 229 13.87 -9.82 27.65
CA ILE A 229 12.71 -9.10 27.12
C ILE A 229 13.15 -7.74 26.53
N VAL A 230 13.97 -7.02 27.27
CA VAL A 230 14.55 -5.73 26.82
C VAL A 230 15.39 -5.93 25.56
N GLU A 231 16.28 -6.93 25.58
CA GLU A 231 17.09 -7.26 24.40
C GLU A 231 16.24 -7.57 23.18
N PHE A 232 15.18 -8.34 23.33
CA PHE A 232 14.23 -8.64 22.24
C PHE A 232 13.53 -7.36 21.73
N ILE A 233 13.03 -6.53 22.63
CA ILE A 233 12.37 -5.26 22.26
C ILE A 233 13.32 -4.36 21.50
N GLU A 234 14.56 -4.19 21.97
CA GLU A 234 15.51 -3.27 21.38
C GLU A 234 16.10 -3.81 20.07
N GLN A 235 16.51 -5.05 20.04
CA GLN A 235 17.21 -5.63 18.88
C GLN A 235 16.29 -6.20 17.82
N ARG A 236 15.14 -6.75 18.23
CA ARG A 236 14.24 -7.44 17.28
C ARG A 236 13.00 -6.62 16.91
N LEU A 237 12.40 -5.92 17.86
CA LEU A 237 11.29 -5.01 17.58
C LEU A 237 11.75 -3.61 17.18
N CYS A 238 13.04 -3.31 17.30
CA CYS A 238 13.62 -1.99 16.99
C CYS A 238 12.91 -0.86 17.77
N VAL A 239 12.72 -1.04 19.07
CA VAL A 239 12.17 -0.03 19.98
C VAL A 239 13.20 0.26 21.06
N LYS A 240 13.66 1.51 21.15
CA LYS A 240 14.55 1.97 22.24
C LYS A 240 13.70 2.33 23.45
N LEU A 241 14.01 1.75 24.58
CA LEU A 241 13.34 2.01 25.84
C LEU A 241 13.96 3.24 26.56
N PRO A 242 13.17 4.01 27.34
CA PRO A 242 13.72 5.01 28.24
C PRO A 242 14.48 4.33 29.39
N ALA A 243 15.36 5.06 30.08
CA ALA A 243 16.19 4.50 31.16
C ALA A 243 15.38 4.03 32.38
N ASP A 244 14.20 4.60 32.59
CA ASP A 244 13.28 4.36 33.70
C ASP A 244 12.11 3.45 33.34
N TYR A 245 12.30 2.53 32.36
CA TYR A 245 11.26 1.59 31.96
C TYR A 245 10.84 0.65 33.14
N ASP A 246 9.60 0.27 33.12
CA ASP A 246 9.03 -0.71 34.05
C ASP A 246 8.33 -1.87 33.31
N SER A 247 7.84 -2.87 34.06
CA SER A 247 7.11 -4.01 33.49
C SER A 247 5.82 -3.61 32.78
N ALA A 248 5.20 -2.48 33.14
CA ALA A 248 3.98 -2.01 32.49
C ALA A 248 4.30 -1.48 31.09
N LEU A 249 5.39 -0.71 30.94
CA LEU A 249 5.87 -0.25 29.64
C LEU A 249 6.29 -1.41 28.75
N LEU A 250 7.02 -2.42 29.27
CA LEU A 250 7.41 -3.60 28.50
C LEU A 250 6.17 -4.34 27.96
N ARG A 251 5.15 -4.54 28.78
CA ARG A 251 3.87 -5.12 28.34
C ARG A 251 3.21 -4.26 27.25
N ALA A 252 3.15 -2.96 27.45
CA ALA A 252 2.55 -2.04 26.49
C ALA A 252 3.28 -2.04 25.14
N VAL A 253 4.60 -2.23 25.12
CA VAL A 253 5.40 -2.35 23.90
C VAL A 253 5.18 -3.69 23.22
N LEU A 254 5.08 -4.78 23.96
CA LEU A 254 4.88 -6.12 23.42
C LEU A 254 3.45 -6.36 22.92
N ASP A 255 2.44 -5.71 23.55
CA ASP A 255 1.00 -5.87 23.20
C ASP A 255 0.56 -4.80 22.18
N ARG A 256 1.24 -4.76 21.03
CA ARG A 256 0.97 -3.85 19.92
C ARG A 256 0.87 -4.60 18.59
N PRO A 257 0.16 -4.04 17.61
CA PRO A 257 0.28 -4.53 16.23
C PRO A 257 1.73 -4.47 15.77
N ILE A 258 2.19 -5.53 15.10
CA ILE A 258 3.54 -5.59 14.54
C ILE A 258 3.43 -5.46 13.03
N ARG A 259 4.29 -4.64 12.41
CA ARG A 259 4.47 -4.62 10.97
C ARG A 259 5.92 -4.89 10.60
N VAL A 260 6.13 -5.70 9.59
CA VAL A 260 7.43 -5.93 8.98
C VAL A 260 7.42 -5.32 7.59
N CYS A 261 8.31 -4.38 7.34
CA CYS A 261 8.37 -3.61 6.11
C CYS A 261 9.52 -4.08 5.23
N GLY A 262 9.24 -4.39 3.97
CA GLY A 262 10.25 -4.60 2.96
C GLY A 262 10.97 -3.28 2.66
N MET A 263 12.30 -3.32 2.60
CA MET A 263 13.13 -2.17 2.27
C MET A 263 13.95 -2.47 1.03
N VAL A 264 13.99 -1.51 0.11
CA VAL A 264 14.80 -1.59 -1.10
C VAL A 264 15.76 -0.40 -1.17
N ARG A 265 16.87 -0.57 -1.92
CA ARG A 265 17.82 0.52 -2.15
C ARG A 265 17.14 1.66 -2.91
N ASN A 266 17.37 2.89 -2.48
CA ASN A 266 16.85 4.08 -3.17
C ASN A 266 17.77 4.43 -4.33
N GLU A 267 17.23 4.41 -5.54
CA GLU A 267 17.93 4.79 -6.78
C GLU A 267 17.34 6.06 -7.40
N GLY A 268 16.52 6.81 -6.63
CA GLY A 268 15.91 8.07 -7.05
C GLY A 268 14.38 8.05 -7.05
N GLU A 269 13.78 6.93 -6.63
CA GLU A 269 12.32 6.82 -6.53
C GLU A 269 11.79 7.57 -5.30
N PRO A 270 10.59 8.18 -5.40
CA PRO A 270 9.91 8.75 -4.24
C PRO A 270 9.35 7.64 -3.34
N GLY A 271 9.52 7.79 -2.03
CA GLY A 271 8.97 6.84 -1.06
C GLY A 271 9.37 7.18 0.36
N GLY A 272 8.68 6.59 1.33
CA GLY A 272 9.00 6.75 2.75
C GLY A 272 10.24 5.95 3.16
N GLY A 273 11.11 6.57 3.95
CA GLY A 273 12.29 5.93 4.55
C GLY A 273 12.06 5.50 5.98
N PRO A 274 12.91 4.61 6.53
CA PRO A 274 12.88 4.24 7.94
C PRO A 274 13.61 5.28 8.78
N PHE A 275 12.93 5.87 9.75
CA PHE A 275 13.47 6.86 10.66
C PHE A 275 13.13 6.50 12.10
N TRP A 276 14.03 6.83 13.03
CA TRP A 276 13.74 6.76 14.44
C TRP A 276 12.80 7.92 14.82
N ALA A 277 11.64 7.58 15.32
CA ALA A 277 10.64 8.52 15.79
C ALA A 277 10.45 8.39 17.31
N SER A 278 10.33 9.51 18.00
CA SER A 278 9.98 9.54 19.41
C SER A 278 8.48 9.35 19.60
N ASN A 279 8.12 8.50 20.54
CA ASN A 279 6.74 8.21 20.89
C ASN A 279 6.33 8.93 22.18
N ALA A 280 5.04 9.13 22.40
CA ALA A 280 4.51 9.81 23.56
C ALA A 280 4.81 9.11 24.91
N ASP A 281 5.08 7.81 24.88
CA ASP A 281 5.45 6.99 26.03
C ASP A 281 6.96 7.01 26.37
N GLY A 282 7.74 7.90 25.75
CA GLY A 282 9.18 8.03 25.95
C GLY A 282 10.02 7.02 25.17
N THR A 283 9.41 6.06 24.49
CA THR A 283 10.15 5.14 23.61
C THR A 283 10.54 5.80 22.29
N GLN A 284 11.49 5.21 21.56
CA GLN A 284 11.74 5.53 20.16
C GLN A 284 11.61 4.26 19.33
N SER A 285 10.94 4.36 18.18
CA SER A 285 10.75 3.23 17.27
C SER A 285 11.03 3.59 15.83
N LEU A 286 11.37 2.58 15.02
CA LEU A 286 11.51 2.78 13.58
C LEU A 286 10.12 2.98 12.95
N GLN A 287 9.96 4.08 12.23
CA GLN A 287 8.75 4.41 11.49
C GLN A 287 9.10 4.73 10.04
N ILE A 288 8.20 4.36 9.12
CA ILE A 288 8.28 4.82 7.74
C ILE A 288 7.73 6.23 7.70
N ALA A 289 8.55 7.19 7.34
CA ALA A 289 8.16 8.58 7.20
C ALA A 289 8.42 9.09 5.78
N GLU A 290 7.48 9.86 5.25
CA GLU A 290 7.58 10.54 3.97
C GLU A 290 8.13 11.96 4.16
N SER A 291 8.65 12.55 3.09
CA SER A 291 9.25 13.90 3.11
C SER A 291 8.33 14.96 3.73
N SER A 292 7.01 14.86 3.48
CA SER A 292 6.01 15.78 4.05
C SER A 292 5.84 15.68 5.56
N GLN A 293 6.27 14.56 6.17
CA GLN A 293 6.15 14.30 7.61
C GLN A 293 7.42 14.68 8.37
N ILE A 294 8.50 15.02 7.66
CA ILE A 294 9.79 15.37 8.25
C ILE A 294 9.92 16.89 8.34
N ALA A 295 10.29 17.39 9.50
CA ALA A 295 10.46 18.82 9.73
C ALA A 295 11.44 19.44 8.73
N PRO A 296 11.26 20.71 8.31
CA PRO A 296 12.15 21.35 7.35
C PRO A 296 13.63 21.32 7.74
N ALA A 297 13.94 21.41 9.04
CA ALA A 297 15.32 21.33 9.56
C ALA A 297 15.96 19.95 9.35
N ASP A 298 15.16 18.89 9.32
CA ASP A 298 15.59 17.49 9.23
C ASP A 298 15.53 16.93 7.81
N GLN A 299 15.09 17.72 6.81
CA GLN A 299 15.06 17.32 5.40
C GLN A 299 16.40 16.75 4.86
N PRO A 300 17.59 17.18 5.33
CA PRO A 300 18.84 16.54 4.95
C PRO A 300 18.90 15.04 5.27
N LEU A 301 18.24 14.57 6.35
CA LEU A 301 18.16 13.15 6.72
C LEU A 301 17.44 12.35 5.65
N MET A 302 16.33 12.90 5.09
CA MET A 302 15.61 12.27 4.00
C MET A 302 16.45 12.10 2.75
N LYS A 303 17.26 13.12 2.42
CA LYS A 303 18.16 13.09 1.26
C LYS A 303 19.31 12.10 1.44
N ALA A 304 19.71 11.81 2.67
CA ALA A 304 20.76 10.85 3.01
C ALA A 304 20.24 9.41 3.10
N ALA A 305 18.92 9.19 3.04
CA ALA A 305 18.33 7.86 3.14
C ALA A 305 18.75 6.98 1.97
N THR A 306 19.35 5.83 2.28
CA THR A 306 19.89 4.89 1.29
C THR A 306 18.85 3.85 0.85
N HIS A 307 17.77 3.72 1.59
CA HIS A 307 16.69 2.75 1.35
C HIS A 307 15.33 3.40 1.55
N PHE A 308 14.30 2.86 0.89
CA PHE A 308 12.92 3.25 1.09
C PHE A 308 11.99 2.04 1.12
N ASN A 309 10.78 2.21 1.62
CA ASN A 309 9.71 1.21 1.57
C ASN A 309 8.84 1.45 0.33
N PRO A 310 8.75 0.50 -0.61
CA PRO A 310 7.90 0.62 -1.79
C PRO A 310 6.42 0.32 -1.49
N VAL A 311 5.97 0.50 -0.25
CA VAL A 311 4.67 0.06 0.26
C VAL A 311 4.53 -1.45 0.07
N ASP A 312 5.48 -2.18 0.62
CA ASP A 312 5.49 -3.64 0.68
C ASP A 312 5.71 -4.06 2.13
N LEU A 313 4.63 -4.48 2.79
CA LEU A 313 4.67 -4.78 4.21
C LEU A 313 3.65 -5.85 4.59
N VAL A 314 3.87 -6.47 5.75
CA VAL A 314 2.95 -7.41 6.37
C VAL A 314 2.68 -6.97 7.81
N CYS A 315 1.41 -7.05 8.23
CA CYS A 315 0.95 -6.64 9.55
C CYS A 315 0.31 -7.82 10.30
N GLY A 316 0.69 -8.01 11.57
CA GLY A 316 -0.03 -8.81 12.55
C GLY A 316 -1.01 -7.90 13.30
N VAL A 317 -2.30 -8.20 13.22
CA VAL A 317 -3.35 -7.30 13.71
C VAL A 317 -4.17 -7.89 14.85
N ARG A 318 -3.71 -9.00 15.46
CA ARG A 318 -4.34 -9.62 16.64
C ARG A 318 -3.39 -9.69 17.83
N ASP A 319 -3.95 -9.59 19.03
CA ASP A 319 -3.24 -9.75 20.29
C ASP A 319 -3.01 -11.25 20.63
N SER A 320 -2.30 -11.51 21.73
CA SER A 320 -2.00 -12.87 22.22
C SER A 320 -3.24 -13.69 22.58
N LYS A 321 -4.41 -13.08 22.68
CA LYS A 321 -5.71 -13.73 22.97
C LYS A 321 -6.56 -13.88 21.70
N GLY A 322 -5.99 -13.58 20.53
CA GLY A 322 -6.68 -13.64 19.24
C GLY A 322 -7.66 -12.51 19.00
N ARG A 323 -7.71 -11.49 19.87
CA ARG A 323 -8.58 -10.33 19.69
C ARG A 323 -7.92 -9.34 18.75
N LYS A 324 -8.72 -8.70 17.91
CA LYS A 324 -8.24 -7.70 16.97
C LYS A 324 -7.82 -6.43 17.70
N PHE A 325 -6.64 -5.90 17.36
CA PHE A 325 -6.23 -4.58 17.81
C PHE A 325 -7.09 -3.48 17.18
N CYS A 326 -7.34 -2.42 17.93
CA CYS A 326 -7.89 -1.19 17.36
C CYS A 326 -6.74 -0.32 16.84
N LEU A 327 -6.53 -0.36 15.52
CA LEU A 327 -5.42 0.34 14.88
C LEU A 327 -5.50 1.87 15.00
N LEU A 328 -6.69 2.41 15.29
CA LEU A 328 -6.89 3.85 15.47
C LEU A 328 -6.24 4.38 16.76
N TYR A 329 -6.05 3.52 17.76
CA TYR A 329 -5.42 3.87 19.05
C TYR A 329 -3.96 3.42 19.15
N THR A 330 -3.56 2.42 18.37
CA THR A 330 -2.24 1.79 18.47
C THR A 330 -1.28 2.23 17.35
N SER A 331 -1.79 2.89 16.31
CA SER A 331 -0.96 3.45 15.24
C SER A 331 -0.83 4.95 15.43
N PRO A 332 0.40 5.53 15.43
CA PRO A 332 0.55 6.97 15.41
C PRO A 332 -0.15 7.53 14.17
N SER A 333 -1.21 8.29 14.40
CA SER A 333 -1.97 8.91 13.31
C SER A 333 -1.15 10.05 12.71
N PRO A 334 -1.11 10.22 11.38
CA PRO A 334 -0.59 11.43 10.75
C PRO A 334 -1.28 12.71 11.24
N ARG A 335 -2.46 12.60 11.87
CA ARG A 335 -3.17 13.71 12.49
C ARG A 335 -2.52 14.21 13.78
N ASP A 336 -1.74 13.36 14.45
CA ASP A 336 -1.11 13.66 15.74
C ASP A 336 0.29 14.30 15.60
N THR A 337 0.79 14.45 14.35
CA THR A 337 2.11 15.01 14.03
C THR A 337 2.05 16.46 13.54
N ARG A 338 1.08 17.24 13.99
CA ARG A 338 1.04 18.68 13.72
C ARG A 338 1.67 19.47 14.84
#